data_be4d4fc4cee6c8bb47ce6616920a98cc
#
_entry.id   be4d4fc4cee6c8bb47ce6616920a98cc
#
_cell.length_a   1.000
_cell.length_b   1.000
_cell.length_c   1.000
_cell.angle_alpha   90.00
_cell.angle_beta   90.00
_cell.angle_gamma   90.00
#
_symmetry.space_group_name_H-M   'P 1'
#
loop_
_entity.id
_entity.type
_entity.pdbx_description
1 polymer ?
#
loop_
_entity_poly.entity_id
_entity_poly.type
_entity_poly.pdbx_seq_one_letter_code
_entity_poly.pdbx_strand_id
1 'polypeptide(L)'
;EKHVSLLSLPVGSLDGLVNLRQRLCQISGSHLLDESGEYNIPFVRHLFPDREVEIVTLAYRAQGLMLASGNPRGIKKIADLAQASVRFVNRNAGSGTRLWFDAELKRLKIPAELINGYDREVKTHTEAAALIANGKADVSLGLQAAAHRASLDFIPLFEERYDLVLPRENEKMLAPLLDYLQTAAFRYQLNALTGYNPAHSGEQVL
;
A
#
# COMPACT_ATOMS: atom_id res chain seq x y z
N GLU A 1 -32.41 -1.80 3.97
CA GLU A 1 -30.93 -1.78 3.92
C GLU A 1 -30.47 -1.35 2.52
N LYS A 2 -29.62 -0.34 2.43
CA LYS A 2 -29.03 0.06 1.14
C LYS A 2 -27.83 -0.84 0.90
N HIS A 3 -27.90 -1.73 -0.09
CA HIS A 3 -26.79 -2.56 -0.52
C HIS A 3 -25.94 -1.80 -1.54
N VAL A 4 -24.64 -1.68 -1.27
CA VAL A 4 -23.64 -1.17 -2.22
C VAL A 4 -22.77 -2.34 -2.66
N SER A 5 -22.72 -2.57 -3.97
CA SER A 5 -21.79 -3.54 -4.55
C SER A 5 -20.53 -2.82 -5.02
N LEU A 6 -19.37 -3.28 -4.58
CA LEU A 6 -18.07 -2.75 -4.96
C LEU A 6 -17.36 -3.73 -5.89
N LEU A 7 -17.00 -3.27 -7.08
CA LEU A 7 -16.02 -3.94 -7.93
C LEU A 7 -14.66 -3.33 -7.68
N SER A 8 -13.74 -4.11 -7.11
CA SER A 8 -12.38 -3.68 -6.84
C SER A 8 -11.40 -4.25 -7.85
N LEU A 9 -10.59 -3.38 -8.45
CA LEU A 9 -9.51 -3.75 -9.37
C LEU A 9 -8.16 -3.40 -8.74
N PRO A 10 -7.21 -4.35 -8.65
CA PRO A 10 -5.90 -4.08 -8.09
C PRO A 10 -5.05 -3.27 -9.08
N VAL A 11 -4.85 -1.99 -8.79
CA VAL A 11 -3.98 -1.07 -9.53
C VAL A 11 -3.03 -0.35 -8.56
N GLY A 12 -1.95 0.26 -9.07
CA GLY A 12 -1.10 1.13 -8.27
C GLY A 12 -1.82 2.40 -7.82
N SER A 13 -1.38 3.03 -6.72
CA SER A 13 -2.02 4.24 -6.19
C SER A 13 -2.08 5.37 -7.22
N LEU A 14 -0.99 5.59 -7.97
CA LEU A 14 -0.95 6.64 -8.99
C LEU A 14 -1.91 6.32 -10.15
N ASP A 15 -1.90 5.07 -10.65
CA ASP A 15 -2.81 4.63 -11.71
C ASP A 15 -4.27 4.75 -11.25
N GLY A 16 -4.55 4.42 -9.99
CA GLY A 16 -5.87 4.58 -9.39
C GLY A 16 -6.34 6.03 -9.39
N LEU A 17 -5.48 6.98 -9.03
CA LEU A 17 -5.81 8.42 -9.09
C LEU A 17 -5.98 8.91 -10.54
N VAL A 18 -5.17 8.44 -11.49
CA VAL A 18 -5.33 8.75 -12.92
C VAL A 18 -6.67 8.22 -13.44
N ASN A 19 -7.02 6.96 -13.12
CA ASN A 19 -8.32 6.38 -13.48
C ASN A 19 -9.49 7.18 -12.88
N LEU A 20 -9.35 7.64 -11.63
CA LEU A 20 -10.35 8.48 -10.98
C LEU A 20 -10.49 9.84 -11.70
N ARG A 21 -9.39 10.45 -12.09
CA ARG A 21 -9.36 11.70 -12.88
C ARG A 21 -10.06 11.52 -14.23
N GLN A 22 -9.86 10.37 -14.88
CA GLN A 22 -10.48 10.02 -16.16
C GLN A 22 -11.93 9.52 -16.03
N ARG A 23 -12.49 9.48 -14.80
CA ARG A 23 -13.85 8.98 -14.50
C ARG A 23 -14.06 7.50 -14.82
N LEU A 24 -13.00 6.70 -14.84
CA LEU A 24 -13.05 5.26 -15.06
C LEU A 24 -13.42 4.48 -13.78
N CYS A 25 -13.33 5.13 -12.62
CA CYS A 25 -13.80 4.60 -11.35
C CYS A 25 -14.45 5.72 -10.52
N GLN A 26 -15.18 5.35 -9.48
CA GLN A 26 -15.90 6.27 -8.60
C GLN A 26 -15.12 6.61 -7.33
N ILE A 27 -14.17 5.74 -6.98
CA ILE A 27 -13.35 5.84 -5.77
C ILE A 27 -12.01 5.16 -6.04
N SER A 28 -10.94 5.65 -5.43
CA SER A 28 -9.61 5.04 -5.53
C SER A 28 -8.95 4.93 -4.16
N GLY A 29 -8.32 3.79 -3.88
CA GLY A 29 -7.43 3.66 -2.73
C GLY A 29 -6.05 4.23 -3.06
N SER A 30 -5.45 5.00 -2.14
CA SER A 30 -4.14 5.61 -2.34
C SER A 30 -3.31 5.65 -1.05
N HIS A 31 -1.98 5.55 -1.21
CA HIS A 31 -0.99 5.66 -0.13
C HIS A 31 0.33 6.26 -0.66
N LEU A 32 0.23 7.31 -1.47
CA LEU A 32 1.38 8.01 -2.02
C LEU A 32 1.96 8.95 -0.96
N LEU A 33 3.22 8.78 -0.65
CA LEU A 33 3.97 9.64 0.25
C LEU A 33 4.84 10.58 -0.58
N ASP A 34 4.78 11.88 -0.32
CA ASP A 34 5.64 12.85 -0.96
C ASP A 34 6.97 13.04 -0.21
N GLU A 35 7.84 13.88 -0.75
CA GLU A 35 9.17 14.17 -0.15
C GLU A 35 9.06 14.90 1.20
N SER A 36 7.94 15.57 1.50
CA SER A 36 7.69 16.24 2.79
C SER A 36 7.18 15.29 3.87
N GLY A 37 6.82 14.07 3.50
CA GLY A 37 6.20 13.09 4.39
C GLY A 37 4.67 13.21 4.47
N GLU A 38 4.03 13.95 3.54
CA GLU A 38 2.58 14.09 3.47
C GLU A 38 1.97 13.02 2.54
N TYR A 39 0.93 12.31 3.05
CA TYR A 39 0.23 11.30 2.27
C TYR A 39 -0.85 11.92 1.39
N ASN A 40 -0.88 11.50 0.14
CA ASN A 40 -1.96 11.66 -0.85
C ASN A 40 -2.33 13.10 -1.22
N ILE A 41 -2.40 14.04 -0.28
CA ILE A 41 -2.89 15.42 -0.51
C ILE A 41 -2.14 16.13 -1.63
N PRO A 42 -0.78 16.16 -1.67
CA PRO A 42 -0.05 16.82 -2.74
C PRO A 42 -0.37 16.27 -4.13
N PHE A 43 -0.47 14.94 -4.23
CA PHE A 43 -0.80 14.25 -5.48
C PHE A 43 -2.24 14.56 -5.94
N VAL A 44 -3.19 14.55 -5.01
CA VAL A 44 -4.60 14.86 -5.29
C VAL A 44 -4.74 16.31 -5.74
N ARG A 45 -4.14 17.27 -5.06
CA ARG A 45 -4.15 18.68 -5.46
C ARG A 45 -3.56 18.90 -6.86
N HIS A 46 -2.49 18.18 -7.19
CA HIS A 46 -1.86 18.26 -8.50
C HIS A 46 -2.73 17.65 -9.62
N LEU A 47 -3.33 16.49 -9.35
CA LEU A 47 -4.13 15.77 -10.36
C LEU A 47 -5.54 16.32 -10.53
N PHE A 48 -6.10 16.99 -9.52
CA PHE A 48 -7.49 17.48 -9.53
C PHE A 48 -7.59 18.99 -9.25
N PRO A 49 -6.86 19.85 -10.01
CA PRO A 49 -6.84 21.30 -9.73
C PRO A 49 -8.19 21.99 -9.99
N ASP A 50 -9.05 21.36 -10.78
CA ASP A 50 -10.33 21.87 -11.28
C ASP A 50 -11.54 21.05 -10.76
N ARG A 51 -11.34 20.18 -9.76
CA ARG A 51 -12.38 19.26 -9.28
C ARG A 51 -12.29 19.11 -7.77
N GLU A 52 -13.41 19.24 -7.08
CA GLU A 52 -13.48 18.95 -5.65
C GLU A 52 -13.38 17.44 -5.40
N VAL A 53 -12.45 17.07 -4.55
CA VAL A 53 -12.14 15.69 -4.20
C VAL A 53 -12.02 15.58 -2.68
N GLU A 54 -12.57 14.55 -2.12
CA GLU A 54 -12.44 14.22 -0.70
C GLU A 54 -11.43 13.10 -0.51
N ILE A 55 -10.72 13.17 0.60
CA ILE A 55 -9.79 12.12 1.06
C ILE A 55 -10.29 11.67 2.43
N VAL A 56 -10.58 10.38 2.54
CA VAL A 56 -11.05 9.74 3.78
C VAL A 56 -10.10 8.62 4.17
N THR A 57 -9.59 8.64 5.37
CA THR A 57 -8.70 7.58 5.86
C THR A 57 -9.44 6.25 5.97
N LEU A 58 -8.94 5.22 5.27
CA LEU A 58 -9.43 3.86 5.41
C LEU A 58 -8.79 3.17 6.62
N ALA A 59 -7.45 3.20 6.69
CA ALA A 59 -6.69 2.57 7.76
C ALA A 59 -5.22 3.00 7.75
N TYR A 60 -4.54 2.79 8.86
CA TYR A 60 -3.08 2.69 8.86
C TYR A 60 -2.68 1.23 8.72
N ARG A 61 -1.57 0.95 8.01
CA ARG A 61 -1.11 -0.40 7.71
C ARG A 61 0.38 -0.54 7.93
N ALA A 62 0.79 -1.60 8.64
CA ALA A 62 2.20 -1.91 8.81
C ALA A 62 2.82 -2.43 7.50
N GLN A 63 3.83 -1.74 7.03
CA GLN A 63 4.68 -2.11 5.90
C GLN A 63 6.07 -2.51 6.39
N GLY A 64 6.67 -3.49 5.71
CA GLY A 64 7.99 -3.98 6.09
C GLY A 64 8.54 -5.03 5.13
N LEU A 65 9.59 -5.68 5.57
CA LEU A 65 10.20 -6.79 4.84
C LEU A 65 9.44 -8.09 5.14
N MET A 66 8.84 -8.66 4.12
CA MET A 66 8.30 -10.01 4.12
C MET A 66 9.44 -10.98 3.79
N LEU A 67 9.72 -11.94 4.63
CA LEU A 67 10.88 -12.83 4.55
C LEU A 67 10.46 -14.29 4.53
N ALA A 68 11.22 -15.13 3.85
CA ALA A 68 11.05 -16.57 3.99
C ALA A 68 11.13 -16.98 5.47
N SER A 69 10.28 -17.95 5.87
CA SER A 69 10.19 -18.41 7.26
C SER A 69 11.56 -18.84 7.79
N GLY A 70 11.87 -18.41 9.00
CA GLY A 70 13.18 -18.60 9.65
C GLY A 70 14.27 -17.66 9.15
N ASN A 71 13.94 -16.72 8.23
CA ASN A 71 14.89 -15.74 7.68
C ASN A 71 16.26 -16.32 7.30
N PRO A 72 16.33 -17.30 6.40
CA PRO A 72 17.56 -18.04 6.11
C PRO A 72 18.70 -17.19 5.54
N ARG A 73 18.40 -15.95 5.09
CA ARG A 73 19.38 -14.97 4.59
C ARG A 73 19.88 -14.01 5.67
N GLY A 74 19.33 -14.07 6.88
CA GLY A 74 19.72 -13.21 7.99
C GLY A 74 19.46 -11.70 7.73
N ILE A 75 18.45 -11.37 6.90
CA ILE A 75 18.10 -10.00 6.53
C ILE A 75 17.50 -9.29 7.74
N LYS A 76 17.99 -8.09 8.08
CA LYS A 76 17.52 -7.29 9.23
C LYS A 76 17.08 -5.88 8.84
N LYS A 77 17.57 -5.35 7.73
CA LYS A 77 17.36 -3.97 7.27
C LYS A 77 17.44 -3.87 5.76
N ILE A 78 17.00 -2.75 5.19
CA ILE A 78 17.02 -2.49 3.74
C ILE A 78 18.42 -2.67 3.13
N ALA A 79 19.47 -2.23 3.82
CA ALA A 79 20.83 -2.36 3.31
C ALA A 79 21.27 -3.82 3.06
N ASP A 80 20.67 -4.78 3.75
CA ASP A 80 21.02 -6.19 3.57
C ASP A 80 20.50 -6.75 2.24
N LEU A 81 19.57 -6.05 1.57
CA LEU A 81 19.06 -6.43 0.24
C LEU A 81 20.13 -6.33 -0.85
N ALA A 82 21.18 -5.53 -0.64
CA ALA A 82 22.31 -5.39 -1.57
C ALA A 82 23.28 -6.60 -1.55
N GLN A 83 23.05 -7.60 -0.69
CA GLN A 83 23.82 -8.83 -0.71
C GLN A 83 23.50 -9.62 -1.99
N ALA A 84 24.51 -10.00 -2.77
CA ALA A 84 24.34 -10.68 -4.05
C ALA A 84 23.57 -12.03 -3.97
N SER A 85 23.57 -12.68 -2.81
CA SER A 85 22.85 -13.92 -2.57
C SER A 85 21.36 -13.74 -2.26
N VAL A 86 20.90 -12.51 -2.00
CA VAL A 86 19.48 -12.19 -1.67
C VAL A 86 18.70 -12.01 -2.96
N ARG A 87 17.62 -12.77 -3.13
CA ARG A 87 16.70 -12.65 -4.27
C ARG A 87 15.51 -11.81 -3.85
N PHE A 88 15.50 -10.56 -4.28
CA PHE A 88 14.41 -9.63 -4.04
C PHE A 88 13.31 -9.77 -5.11
N VAL A 89 12.08 -9.45 -4.77
CA VAL A 89 11.00 -9.18 -5.71
C VAL A 89 10.35 -7.85 -5.35
N ASN A 90 10.19 -6.99 -6.33
CA ASN A 90 9.71 -5.63 -6.15
C ASN A 90 8.22 -5.50 -6.44
N ARG A 91 7.64 -4.40 -6.00
CA ARG A 91 6.33 -3.95 -6.45
C ARG A 91 6.46 -3.20 -7.78
N ASN A 92 5.39 -3.23 -8.57
CA ASN A 92 5.35 -2.51 -9.84
C ASN A 92 5.60 -1.00 -9.67
N ALA A 93 6.19 -0.39 -10.69
CA ALA A 93 6.36 1.05 -10.77
C ALA A 93 5.01 1.78 -10.54
N GLY A 94 5.03 2.94 -9.86
CA GLY A 94 3.82 3.70 -9.51
C GLY A 94 3.04 3.18 -8.30
N SER A 95 3.41 2.04 -7.69
CA SER A 95 2.86 1.66 -6.38
C SER A 95 3.53 2.48 -5.27
N GLY A 96 2.74 2.87 -4.24
CA GLY A 96 3.29 3.64 -3.11
C GLY A 96 4.45 2.93 -2.41
N THR A 97 4.38 1.60 -2.26
CA THR A 97 5.47 0.78 -1.70
C THR A 97 6.75 0.89 -2.53
N ARG A 98 6.65 0.90 -3.88
CA ARG A 98 7.81 1.06 -4.76
C ARG A 98 8.39 2.46 -4.65
N LEU A 99 7.55 3.49 -4.67
CA LEU A 99 8.00 4.88 -4.52
C LEU A 99 8.72 5.09 -3.18
N TRP A 100 8.18 4.54 -2.09
CA TRP A 100 8.84 4.58 -0.78
C TRP A 100 10.19 3.85 -0.81
N PHE A 101 10.26 2.66 -1.42
CA PHE A 101 11.50 1.88 -1.50
C PHE A 101 12.59 2.61 -2.28
N ASP A 102 12.23 3.20 -3.43
CA ASP A 102 13.17 3.96 -4.26
C ASP A 102 13.71 5.19 -3.53
N ALA A 103 12.83 5.91 -2.79
CA ALA A 103 13.23 7.03 -1.93
C ALA A 103 14.18 6.57 -0.80
N GLU A 104 13.90 5.42 -0.19
CA GLU A 104 14.73 4.87 0.89
C GLU A 104 16.09 4.39 0.39
N LEU A 105 16.16 3.76 -0.79
CA LEU A 105 17.44 3.43 -1.44
C LEU A 105 18.27 4.68 -1.71
N LYS A 106 17.65 5.75 -2.22
CA LYS A 106 18.30 7.04 -2.45
C LYS A 106 18.82 7.63 -1.12
N ARG A 107 18.02 7.62 -0.06
CA ARG A 107 18.39 8.10 1.28
C ARG A 107 19.59 7.33 1.85
N LEU A 108 19.61 6.01 1.65
CA LEU A 108 20.67 5.12 2.11
C LEU A 108 21.88 5.11 1.17
N LYS A 109 21.80 5.78 0.02
CA LYS A 109 22.84 5.81 -1.04
C LYS A 109 23.17 4.40 -1.57
N ILE A 110 22.14 3.56 -1.69
CA ILE A 110 22.26 2.20 -2.23
C ILE A 110 21.81 2.23 -3.70
N PRO A 111 22.70 1.96 -4.66
CA PRO A 111 22.34 1.85 -6.07
C PRO A 111 21.35 0.70 -6.28
N ALA A 112 20.29 0.94 -7.06
CA ALA A 112 19.25 -0.05 -7.32
C ALA A 112 19.80 -1.31 -8.02
N GLU A 113 20.85 -1.15 -8.81
CA GLU A 113 21.55 -2.22 -9.54
C GLU A 113 22.21 -3.26 -8.62
N LEU A 114 22.46 -2.89 -7.36
CA LEU A 114 22.97 -3.82 -6.34
C LEU A 114 21.90 -4.75 -5.78
N ILE A 115 20.61 -4.44 -6.01
CA ILE A 115 19.50 -5.25 -5.51
C ILE A 115 19.15 -6.33 -6.54
N ASN A 116 19.57 -7.55 -6.29
CA ASN A 116 19.28 -8.68 -7.18
C ASN A 116 17.75 -8.94 -7.21
N GLY A 117 17.12 -8.64 -8.34
CA GLY A 117 15.67 -8.73 -8.53
C GLY A 117 14.93 -7.40 -8.39
N TYR A 118 15.63 -6.25 -8.39
CA TYR A 118 15.00 -4.94 -8.37
C TYR A 118 13.98 -4.73 -9.51
N ASP A 119 14.29 -5.21 -10.71
CA ASP A 119 13.43 -5.12 -11.90
C ASP A 119 12.39 -6.25 -11.98
N ARG A 120 12.42 -7.20 -11.05
CA ARG A 120 11.44 -8.27 -10.98
C ARG A 120 10.21 -7.79 -10.24
N GLU A 121 9.15 -7.45 -10.98
CA GLU A 121 7.96 -6.79 -10.44
C GLU A 121 6.77 -7.72 -10.29
N VAL A 122 5.94 -7.42 -9.28
CA VAL A 122 4.60 -7.99 -9.08
C VAL A 122 3.59 -6.89 -8.74
N LYS A 123 2.31 -7.13 -9.06
CA LYS A 123 1.25 -6.13 -8.92
C LYS A 123 0.64 -6.06 -7.51
N THR A 124 0.76 -7.12 -6.72
CA THR A 124 0.13 -7.18 -5.39
C THR A 124 1.08 -7.68 -4.31
N HIS A 125 0.80 -7.30 -3.04
CA HIS A 125 1.53 -7.83 -1.90
C HIS A 125 1.35 -9.35 -1.75
N THR A 126 0.18 -9.87 -2.13
CA THR A 126 -0.12 -11.30 -2.08
C THR A 126 0.72 -12.08 -3.10
N GLU A 127 0.90 -11.56 -4.32
CA GLU A 127 1.80 -12.16 -5.31
C GLU A 127 3.25 -12.19 -4.81
N ALA A 128 3.72 -11.07 -4.23
CA ALA A 128 5.06 -11.02 -3.64
C ALA A 128 5.24 -12.07 -2.55
N ALA A 129 4.29 -12.14 -1.61
CA ALA A 129 4.30 -13.13 -0.53
C ALA A 129 4.26 -14.56 -1.06
N ALA A 130 3.47 -14.85 -2.10
CA ALA A 130 3.42 -16.17 -2.73
C ALA A 130 4.76 -16.57 -3.38
N LEU A 131 5.47 -15.62 -4.01
CA LEU A 131 6.81 -15.91 -4.57
C LEU A 131 7.81 -16.26 -3.48
N ILE A 132 7.74 -15.63 -2.32
CA ILE A 132 8.61 -15.94 -1.18
C ILE A 132 8.25 -17.30 -0.60
N ALA A 133 6.96 -17.55 -0.31
CA ALA A 133 6.49 -18.82 0.24
C ALA A 133 6.84 -20.03 -0.64
N ASN A 134 6.88 -19.83 -1.97
CA ASN A 134 7.25 -20.87 -2.94
C ASN A 134 8.78 -20.94 -3.21
N GLY A 135 9.61 -20.26 -2.42
CA GLY A 135 11.07 -20.27 -2.57
C GLY A 135 11.60 -19.63 -3.85
N LYS A 136 10.76 -18.86 -4.57
CA LYS A 136 11.14 -18.14 -5.80
C LYS A 136 11.77 -16.77 -5.53
N ALA A 137 11.60 -16.23 -4.33
CA ALA A 137 12.26 -15.04 -3.81
C ALA A 137 12.60 -15.27 -2.33
N ASP A 138 13.52 -14.47 -1.78
CA ASP A 138 13.90 -14.53 -0.38
C ASP A 138 13.21 -13.41 0.44
N VAL A 139 12.91 -12.29 -0.22
CA VAL A 139 12.36 -11.09 0.44
C VAL A 139 11.61 -10.19 -0.53
N SER A 140 10.64 -9.45 -0.01
CA SER A 140 9.94 -8.34 -0.67
C SER A 140 9.53 -7.30 0.36
N LEU A 141 9.30 -6.06 -0.08
CA LEU A 141 8.54 -5.09 0.69
C LEU A 141 7.04 -5.34 0.55
N GLY A 142 6.33 -5.31 1.68
CA GLY A 142 4.88 -5.49 1.64
C GLY A 142 4.20 -5.32 2.97
N LEU A 143 2.90 -5.66 2.96
CA LEU A 143 2.03 -5.57 4.13
C LEU A 143 2.24 -6.74 5.09
N GLN A 144 2.20 -6.45 6.38
CA GLN A 144 2.23 -7.48 7.43
C GLN A 144 1.12 -8.52 7.26
N ALA A 145 -0.10 -8.09 6.86
CA ALA A 145 -1.20 -9.00 6.59
C ALA A 145 -0.90 -10.00 5.47
N ALA A 146 -0.16 -9.59 4.42
CA ALA A 146 0.22 -10.49 3.34
C ALA A 146 1.27 -11.51 3.79
N ALA A 147 2.25 -11.06 4.58
CA ALA A 147 3.24 -11.93 5.20
C ALA A 147 2.58 -12.97 6.12
N HIS A 148 1.69 -12.54 7.00
CA HIS A 148 0.97 -13.40 7.94
C HIS A 148 0.14 -14.47 7.21
N ARG A 149 -0.62 -14.11 6.16
CA ARG A 149 -1.39 -15.07 5.35
C ARG A 149 -0.53 -16.15 4.69
N ALA A 150 0.69 -15.80 4.32
CA ALA A 150 1.62 -16.69 3.64
C ALA A 150 2.57 -17.40 4.62
N SER A 151 2.38 -17.26 5.94
CA SER A 151 3.24 -17.82 7.00
C SER A 151 4.71 -17.42 6.84
N LEU A 152 4.93 -16.14 6.46
CA LEU A 152 6.25 -15.55 6.31
C LEU A 152 6.65 -14.79 7.57
N ASP A 153 7.97 -14.67 7.79
CA ASP A 153 8.49 -13.74 8.78
C ASP A 153 8.31 -12.30 8.30
N PHE A 154 8.24 -11.37 9.25
CA PHE A 154 8.01 -9.95 8.96
C PHE A 154 8.86 -9.05 9.84
N ILE A 155 9.56 -8.10 9.21
CA ILE A 155 10.27 -7.03 9.91
C ILE A 155 9.57 -5.72 9.60
N PRO A 156 8.90 -5.08 10.58
CA PRO A 156 8.21 -3.82 10.37
C PRO A 156 9.22 -2.70 10.07
N LEU A 157 8.90 -1.83 9.11
CA LEU A 157 9.72 -0.69 8.74
C LEU A 157 9.00 0.63 9.00
N PHE A 158 7.72 0.72 8.62
CA PHE A 158 6.91 1.92 8.80
C PHE A 158 5.43 1.58 8.81
N GLU A 159 4.63 2.53 9.25
CA GLU A 159 3.17 2.51 9.15
C GLU A 159 2.75 3.49 8.05
N GLU A 160 1.96 3.01 7.07
CA GLU A 160 1.46 3.85 5.98
C GLU A 160 0.00 4.23 6.22
N ARG A 161 -0.37 5.45 5.89
CA ARG A 161 -1.77 5.86 5.81
C ARG A 161 -2.34 5.45 4.45
N TYR A 162 -3.40 4.66 4.47
CA TYR A 162 -4.15 4.26 3.28
C TYR A 162 -5.49 4.96 3.26
N ASP A 163 -5.68 5.81 2.26
CA ASP A 163 -6.86 6.64 2.13
C ASP A 163 -7.72 6.20 0.94
N LEU A 164 -9.01 6.51 1.03
CA LEU A 164 -9.96 6.51 -0.08
C LEU A 164 -10.06 7.94 -0.62
N VAL A 165 -9.90 8.06 -1.94
CA VAL A 165 -10.00 9.31 -2.68
C VAL A 165 -11.24 9.24 -3.55
N LEU A 166 -12.14 10.21 -3.43
CA LEU A 166 -13.40 10.25 -4.18
C LEU A 166 -13.76 11.66 -4.60
N PRO A 167 -14.27 11.86 -5.81
CA PRO A 167 -14.85 13.13 -6.22
C PRO A 167 -16.12 13.42 -5.43
N ARG A 168 -16.33 14.67 -5.04
CA ARG A 168 -17.48 15.09 -4.22
C ARG A 168 -18.83 14.78 -4.88
N GLU A 169 -18.88 14.79 -6.19
CA GLU A 169 -20.08 14.37 -6.95
C GLU A 169 -20.50 12.90 -6.69
N ASN A 170 -19.57 12.05 -6.23
CA ASN A 170 -19.83 10.64 -5.92
C ASN A 170 -20.19 10.39 -4.43
N GLU A 171 -20.09 11.41 -3.57
CA GLU A 171 -20.32 11.31 -2.13
C GLU A 171 -21.67 10.66 -1.78
N LYS A 172 -22.77 11.14 -2.39
CA LYS A 172 -24.12 10.57 -2.13
C LYS A 172 -24.23 9.10 -2.50
N MET A 173 -23.58 8.68 -3.58
CA MET A 173 -23.56 7.27 -4.00
C MET A 173 -22.74 6.43 -3.04
N LEU A 174 -21.62 6.97 -2.54
CA LEU A 174 -20.68 6.29 -1.66
C LEU A 174 -21.01 6.45 -0.18
N ALA A 175 -21.99 7.27 0.19
CA ALA A 175 -22.38 7.51 1.59
C ALA A 175 -22.55 6.23 2.41
N PRO A 176 -23.20 5.14 1.94
CA PRO A 176 -23.28 3.92 2.73
C PRO A 176 -21.92 3.26 3.03
N LEU A 177 -20.94 3.42 2.15
CA LEU A 177 -19.55 2.98 2.38
C LEU A 177 -18.89 3.87 3.43
N LEU A 178 -18.97 5.19 3.27
CA LEU A 178 -18.37 6.16 4.17
C LEU A 178 -18.94 6.04 5.59
N ASP A 179 -20.26 5.90 5.72
CA ASP A 179 -20.92 5.64 6.99
C ASP A 179 -20.42 4.34 7.64
N TYR A 180 -20.23 3.28 6.84
CA TYR A 180 -19.74 2.00 7.34
C TYR A 180 -18.33 2.09 7.92
N LEU A 181 -17.42 2.88 7.29
CA LEU A 181 -16.06 3.07 7.81
C LEU A 181 -16.01 3.62 9.24
N GLN A 182 -17.04 4.38 9.65
CA GLN A 182 -17.14 5.00 10.98
C GLN A 182 -17.72 4.04 12.03
N THR A 183 -18.23 2.87 11.63
CA THR A 183 -18.89 1.94 12.55
C THR A 183 -17.90 1.16 13.42
N ALA A 184 -18.35 0.77 14.62
CA ALA A 184 -17.62 -0.16 15.47
C ALA A 184 -17.42 -1.53 14.81
N ALA A 185 -18.39 -1.97 13.99
CA ALA A 185 -18.30 -3.23 13.24
C ALA A 185 -17.13 -3.22 12.25
N PHE A 186 -16.96 -2.14 11.49
CA PHE A 186 -15.83 -2.00 10.58
C PHE A 186 -14.49 -2.01 11.34
N ARG A 187 -14.38 -1.21 12.41
CA ARG A 187 -13.16 -1.17 13.24
C ARG A 187 -12.82 -2.52 13.85
N TYR A 188 -13.82 -3.25 14.31
CA TYR A 188 -13.64 -4.61 14.84
C TYR A 188 -13.11 -5.57 13.78
N GLN A 189 -13.68 -5.57 12.57
CA GLN A 189 -13.23 -6.42 11.47
C GLN A 189 -11.80 -6.05 11.02
N LEU A 190 -11.49 -4.76 10.97
CA LEU A 190 -10.18 -4.29 10.54
C LEU A 190 -9.08 -4.63 11.56
N ASN A 191 -9.38 -4.54 12.86
CA ASN A 191 -8.48 -4.96 13.93
C ASN A 191 -8.13 -6.47 13.89
N ALA A 192 -8.99 -7.29 13.31
CA ALA A 192 -8.71 -8.71 13.12
C ALA A 192 -7.66 -8.97 12.01
N LEU A 193 -7.36 -7.97 11.20
CA LEU A 193 -6.33 -8.06 10.16
C LEU A 193 -4.97 -7.65 10.74
N THR A 194 -4.06 -8.61 10.78
CA THR A 194 -2.70 -8.36 11.29
C THR A 194 -2.04 -7.16 10.60
N GLY A 195 -1.56 -6.20 11.39
CA GLY A 195 -0.87 -5.02 10.90
C GLY A 195 -1.78 -3.91 10.35
N TYR A 196 -3.09 -3.98 10.61
CA TYR A 196 -4.03 -2.88 10.36
C TYR A 196 -4.39 -2.14 11.64
N ASN A 197 -4.51 -0.82 11.55
CA ASN A 197 -4.93 0.06 12.64
C ASN A 197 -6.09 0.93 12.16
N PRO A 198 -7.32 0.75 12.70
CA PRO A 198 -8.51 1.49 12.31
C PRO A 198 -8.75 2.78 13.12
N ALA A 199 -7.79 3.25 13.93
CA ALA A 199 -8.01 4.35 14.86
C ALA A 199 -8.62 5.61 14.19
N HIS A 200 -8.18 5.90 12.96
CA HIS A 200 -8.61 7.06 12.17
C HIS A 200 -9.51 6.70 10.98
N SER A 201 -10.07 5.48 10.95
CA SER A 201 -10.95 5.07 9.84
C SER A 201 -12.21 5.94 9.79
N GLY A 202 -12.51 6.44 8.58
CA GLY A 202 -13.64 7.33 8.33
C GLY A 202 -13.37 8.81 8.61
N GLU A 203 -12.15 9.18 9.04
CA GLU A 203 -11.78 10.59 9.21
C GLU A 203 -11.50 11.24 7.85
N GLN A 204 -12.10 12.40 7.62
CA GLN A 204 -11.85 13.22 6.44
C GLN A 204 -10.53 13.99 6.62
N VAL A 205 -9.68 13.95 5.61
CA VAL A 205 -8.34 14.55 5.61
C VAL A 205 -8.27 15.76 4.66
N LEU A 206 -9.12 15.79 3.63
CA LEU A 206 -9.27 16.88 2.66
C LEU A 206 -10.72 16.98 2.20
#